data_c490e071241788d8d38fa692a88288a8
#
_entry.id   c490e071241788d8d38fa692a88288a8
#
_cell.length_a   1.000
_cell.length_b   1.000
_cell.length_c   1.000
_cell.angle_alpha   90.00
_cell.angle_beta   90.00
_cell.angle_gamma   90.00
#
_symmetry.space_group_name_H-M   'P 1'
#
loop_
_entity.id
_entity.type
_entity.pdbx_description
1 polymer ?
#
loop_
_entity_poly.entity_id
_entity_poly.type
_entity_poly.pdbx_seq_one_letter_code
_entity_poly.pdbx_strand_id
1 'polypeptide(L)'
;MDLGEFLVLSQVYRVPPVTLLFPLDAEPTVEALPGQNIPAWDALAWFTGETRLDHPAPEGSPREVLDLFRAHSDAVTTALTSARMARERRRKATLATDAGRRAALLDTVAAHEELAGEDQRELHAFRDRMRERGLTPPPLPDELGGGGPSAEGQV
;
A
#
# COMPACT_ATOMS: atom_id res chain seq x y z
N MET A 1 12.73 -11.78 26.24
CA MET A 1 11.81 -12.04 25.11
C MET A 1 12.51 -11.59 23.85
N ASP A 2 12.70 -12.48 22.92
CA ASP A 2 13.27 -12.14 21.61
C ASP A 2 12.15 -11.72 20.60
N LEU A 3 12.54 -11.28 19.41
CA LEU A 3 11.58 -10.86 18.38
C LEU A 3 10.66 -12.00 17.94
N GLY A 4 11.18 -13.24 17.89
CA GLY A 4 10.39 -14.40 17.50
C GLY A 4 9.29 -14.71 18.52
N GLU A 5 9.63 -14.71 19.80
CA GLU A 5 8.66 -14.88 20.89
C GLU A 5 7.60 -13.78 20.86
N PHE A 6 7.99 -12.53 20.60
CA PHE A 6 7.07 -11.40 20.47
C PHE A 6 6.08 -11.58 19.31
N LEU A 7 6.55 -12.03 18.14
CA LEU A 7 5.68 -12.30 16.99
C LEU A 7 4.75 -13.47 17.23
N VAL A 8 5.21 -14.52 17.94
CA VAL A 8 4.35 -15.66 18.35
C VAL A 8 3.23 -15.19 19.28
N LEU A 9 3.54 -14.32 20.25
CA LEU A 9 2.50 -13.76 21.13
C LEU A 9 1.44 -13.00 20.36
N SER A 10 1.84 -12.16 19.38
CA SER A 10 0.89 -11.43 18.55
C SER A 10 -0.04 -12.36 17.76
N GLN A 11 0.50 -13.47 17.27
CA GLN A 11 -0.29 -14.51 16.59
C GLN A 11 -1.28 -15.20 17.54
N VAL A 12 -0.84 -15.56 18.76
CA VAL A 12 -1.68 -16.22 19.77
C VAL A 12 -2.85 -15.31 20.18
N TYR A 13 -2.56 -14.04 20.42
CA TYR A 13 -3.59 -13.05 20.77
C TYR A 13 -4.40 -12.54 19.57
N ARG A 14 -3.99 -12.87 18.33
CA ARG A 14 -4.61 -12.40 17.09
C ARG A 14 -4.66 -10.87 16.99
N VAL A 15 -3.61 -10.22 17.44
CA VAL A 15 -3.46 -8.76 17.37
C VAL A 15 -2.23 -8.40 16.53
N PRO A 16 -2.23 -7.25 15.85
CA PRO A 16 -1.02 -6.76 15.18
C PRO A 16 0.13 -6.61 16.18
N PRO A 17 1.37 -7.03 15.86
CA PRO A 17 2.48 -6.93 16.79
C PRO A 17 2.68 -5.52 17.36
N VAL A 18 2.45 -4.50 16.55
CA VAL A 18 2.61 -3.10 16.94
C VAL A 18 1.68 -2.67 18.08
N THR A 19 0.48 -3.27 18.18
CA THR A 19 -0.47 -2.94 19.26
C THR A 19 -0.08 -3.54 20.61
N LEU A 20 0.82 -4.53 20.62
CA LEU A 20 1.42 -5.02 21.87
C LEU A 20 2.50 -4.07 22.42
N LEU A 21 3.08 -3.23 21.55
CA LEU A 21 4.07 -2.21 21.94
C LEU A 21 3.41 -0.89 22.31
N PHE A 22 2.32 -0.55 21.63
CA PHE A 22 1.60 0.71 21.78
C PHE A 22 0.12 0.39 22.08
N PRO A 23 -0.26 0.25 23.36
CA PRO A 23 -1.61 -0.12 23.77
C PRO A 23 -2.56 1.09 23.63
N LEU A 24 -3.13 1.27 22.42
CA LEU A 24 -3.98 2.40 22.07
C LEU A 24 -5.27 2.51 22.89
N ASP A 25 -5.72 1.40 23.44
CA ASP A 25 -6.97 1.26 24.20
C ASP A 25 -6.77 1.34 25.73
N ALA A 26 -5.53 1.18 26.19
CA ALA A 26 -5.25 1.11 27.62
C ALA A 26 -4.63 2.40 28.17
N GLU A 27 -3.70 3.01 27.42
CA GLU A 27 -2.94 4.16 27.90
C GLU A 27 -2.92 5.29 26.86
N PRO A 28 -3.28 6.52 27.28
CA PRO A 28 -3.31 7.66 26.35
C PRO A 28 -1.92 8.10 25.92
N THR A 29 -0.89 7.84 26.73
CA THR A 29 0.51 8.18 26.45
C THR A 29 1.45 7.05 26.77
N VAL A 30 2.54 6.94 26.03
CA VAL A 30 3.60 5.96 26.22
C VAL A 30 4.97 6.64 26.21
N GLU A 31 5.93 6.07 26.90
CA GLU A 31 7.31 6.48 26.81
C GLU A 31 7.93 5.93 25.52
N ALA A 32 7.94 6.72 24.46
CA ALA A 32 8.46 6.29 23.16
C ALA A 32 10.00 6.28 23.13
N LEU A 33 10.63 7.22 23.81
CA LEU A 33 12.07 7.30 24.03
C LEU A 33 12.32 7.64 25.51
N PRO A 34 13.49 7.31 26.08
CA PRO A 34 13.78 7.60 27.49
C PRO A 34 13.49 9.06 27.86
N GLY A 35 12.55 9.23 28.78
CA GLY A 35 12.09 10.55 29.24
C GLY A 35 11.11 11.28 28.32
N GLN A 36 10.69 10.68 27.20
CA GLN A 36 9.74 11.29 26.26
C GLN A 36 8.41 10.54 26.27
N ASN A 37 7.45 11.09 26.98
CA ASN A 37 6.06 10.63 26.96
C ASN A 37 5.29 11.35 25.86
N ILE A 38 4.76 10.60 24.90
CA ILE A 38 3.95 11.12 23.79
C ILE A 38 2.66 10.32 23.67
N PRO A 39 1.63 10.82 22.99
CA PRO A 39 0.41 10.05 22.73
C PRO A 39 0.72 8.69 22.11
N ALA A 40 0.04 7.64 22.56
CA ALA A 40 0.30 6.29 22.08
C ALA A 40 0.13 6.14 20.56
N TRP A 41 -0.82 6.87 19.96
CA TRP A 41 -1.00 6.94 18.51
C TRP A 41 0.22 7.58 17.80
N ASP A 42 0.74 8.68 18.33
CA ASP A 42 1.89 9.36 17.73
C ASP A 42 3.16 8.52 17.84
N ALA A 43 3.32 7.79 18.97
CA ALA A 43 4.40 6.83 19.15
C ALA A 43 4.31 5.68 18.14
N LEU A 44 3.11 5.13 17.92
CA LEU A 44 2.86 4.09 16.93
C LEU A 44 3.15 4.61 15.52
N ALA A 45 2.62 5.76 15.15
CA ALA A 45 2.82 6.36 13.83
C ALA A 45 4.30 6.69 13.56
N TRP A 46 5.03 7.12 14.59
CA TRP A 46 6.48 7.28 14.49
C TRP A 46 7.21 5.94 14.33
N PHE A 47 6.87 4.95 15.14
CA PHE A 47 7.50 3.62 15.09
C PHE A 47 7.27 2.94 13.75
N THR A 48 6.06 3.02 13.21
CA THR A 48 5.74 2.52 11.87
C THR A 48 6.28 3.42 10.76
N GLY A 49 6.78 4.61 11.10
CA GLY A 49 7.36 5.57 10.18
C GLY A 49 6.31 6.39 9.40
N GLU A 50 5.06 6.44 9.82
CA GLU A 50 4.00 7.26 9.21
C GLU A 50 4.18 8.75 9.52
N THR A 51 4.67 9.06 10.71
CA THR A 51 5.00 10.43 11.12
C THR A 51 6.48 10.59 11.42
N ARG A 52 6.91 11.85 11.52
CA ARG A 52 8.28 12.23 11.92
C ARG A 52 8.22 12.81 13.31
N LEU A 53 9.15 12.44 14.18
CA LEU A 53 9.29 13.14 15.46
C LEU A 53 9.91 14.51 15.26
N ASP A 54 10.85 14.74 14.31
CA ASP A 54 11.57 16.01 14.23
C ASP A 54 11.79 16.58 12.81
N HIS A 55 12.56 16.00 11.92
CA HIS A 55 13.01 16.65 10.68
C HIS A 55 12.70 15.87 9.41
N PRO A 56 12.72 16.54 8.21
CA PRO A 56 12.67 15.83 6.92
C PRO A 56 13.75 14.76 6.87
N ALA A 57 13.40 13.57 6.36
CA ALA A 57 14.37 12.50 6.20
C ALA A 57 15.48 12.97 5.24
N PRO A 58 16.76 12.80 5.59
CA PRO A 58 17.86 13.07 4.68
C PRO A 58 17.74 12.21 3.41
N GLU A 59 18.20 12.75 2.28
CA GLU A 59 18.26 12.01 1.03
C GLU A 59 19.13 10.75 1.20
N GLY A 60 18.67 9.62 0.66
CA GLY A 60 19.33 8.31 0.80
C GLY A 60 19.19 7.66 2.17
N SER A 61 18.45 8.27 3.11
CA SER A 61 18.26 7.69 4.44
C SER A 61 17.35 6.46 4.41
N PRO A 62 17.48 5.53 5.41
CA PRO A 62 16.56 4.41 5.54
C PRO A 62 15.08 4.83 5.62
N ARG A 63 14.82 6.02 6.14
CA ARG A 63 13.48 6.58 6.20
C ARG A 63 12.96 6.94 4.81
N GLU A 64 13.75 7.58 3.96
CA GLU A 64 13.36 7.87 2.58
C GLU A 64 13.07 6.58 1.81
N VAL A 65 13.89 5.55 2.02
CA VAL A 65 13.66 4.22 1.42
C VAL A 65 12.30 3.66 1.85
N LEU A 66 11.97 3.72 3.14
CA LEU A 66 10.67 3.29 3.65
C LEU A 66 9.51 4.09 3.02
N ASP A 67 9.66 5.41 2.91
CA ASP A 67 8.65 6.28 2.29
C ASP A 67 8.45 5.93 0.79
N LEU A 68 9.51 5.54 0.07
CA LEU A 68 9.43 5.05 -1.31
C LEU A 68 8.64 3.74 -1.42
N PHE A 69 8.88 2.77 -0.52
CA PHE A 69 8.11 1.52 -0.53
C PHE A 69 6.63 1.74 -0.21
N ARG A 70 6.31 2.69 0.66
CA ARG A 70 4.92 3.08 0.96
C ARG A 70 4.25 3.75 -0.22
N ALA A 71 4.91 4.74 -0.82
CA ALA A 71 4.41 5.39 -2.02
C ALA A 71 4.18 4.39 -3.17
N HIS A 72 5.05 3.36 -3.28
CA HIS A 72 4.82 2.24 -4.20
C HIS A 72 3.53 1.47 -3.84
N SER A 73 3.31 1.15 -2.56
CA SER A 73 2.11 0.44 -2.10
C SER A 73 0.83 1.24 -2.39
N ASP A 74 0.87 2.55 -2.18
CA ASP A 74 -0.24 3.45 -2.48
C ASP A 74 -0.51 3.51 -3.99
N ALA A 75 0.53 3.61 -4.82
CA ALA A 75 0.40 3.58 -6.27
C ALA A 75 -0.18 2.25 -6.79
N VAL A 76 0.21 1.11 -6.20
CA VAL A 76 -0.39 -0.20 -6.50
C VAL A 76 -1.88 -0.20 -6.15
N THR A 77 -2.25 0.31 -4.97
CA THR A 77 -3.64 0.38 -4.51
C THR A 77 -4.49 1.26 -5.43
N THR A 78 -3.95 2.40 -5.86
CA THR A 78 -4.60 3.31 -6.81
C THR A 78 -4.83 2.61 -8.15
N ALA A 79 -3.80 2.04 -8.75
CA ALA A 79 -3.91 1.32 -10.03
C ALA A 79 -4.88 0.14 -9.98
N LEU A 80 -4.91 -0.64 -8.87
CA LEU A 80 -5.88 -1.71 -8.66
C LEU A 80 -7.31 -1.18 -8.60
N THR A 81 -7.51 -0.09 -7.87
CA THR A 81 -8.84 0.52 -7.69
C THR A 81 -9.38 1.01 -9.02
N SER A 82 -8.60 1.76 -9.79
CA SER A 82 -8.96 2.26 -11.11
C SER A 82 -9.25 1.12 -12.09
N ALA A 83 -8.42 0.08 -12.12
CA ALA A 83 -8.63 -1.08 -12.95
C ALA A 83 -9.91 -1.85 -12.59
N ARG A 84 -10.24 -1.98 -11.30
CA ARG A 84 -11.49 -2.61 -10.83
C ARG A 84 -12.71 -1.77 -11.21
N MET A 85 -12.63 -0.45 -11.05
CA MET A 85 -13.71 0.47 -11.43
C MET A 85 -13.97 0.41 -12.94
N ALA A 86 -12.94 0.43 -13.78
CA ALA A 86 -13.07 0.30 -15.23
C ALA A 86 -13.77 -1.02 -15.62
N ARG A 87 -13.34 -2.15 -15.04
CA ARG A 87 -13.95 -3.47 -15.27
C ARG A 87 -15.42 -3.52 -14.82
N GLU A 88 -15.73 -2.96 -13.66
CA GLU A 88 -17.11 -2.91 -13.17
C GLU A 88 -18.02 -2.06 -14.07
N ARG A 89 -17.53 -0.90 -14.54
CA ARG A 89 -18.27 -0.04 -15.48
C ARG A 89 -18.49 -0.74 -16.80
N ARG A 90 -17.49 -1.41 -17.37
CA ARG A 90 -17.62 -2.21 -18.58
C ARG A 90 -18.67 -3.31 -18.42
N ARG A 91 -18.65 -4.04 -17.30
CA ARG A 91 -19.66 -5.06 -17.00
C ARG A 91 -21.09 -4.46 -16.94
N LYS A 92 -21.26 -3.30 -16.29
CA LYS A 92 -22.56 -2.63 -16.23
C LYS A 92 -23.03 -2.19 -17.62
N ALA A 93 -22.15 -1.70 -18.48
CA ALA A 93 -22.48 -1.34 -19.85
C ALA A 93 -22.92 -2.56 -20.69
N THR A 94 -22.25 -3.71 -20.54
CA THR A 94 -22.59 -4.97 -21.23
C THR A 94 -23.96 -5.51 -20.83
N LEU A 95 -24.37 -5.31 -19.57
CA LEU A 95 -25.65 -5.78 -19.04
C LEU A 95 -26.82 -4.83 -19.33
N ALA A 96 -26.54 -3.62 -19.82
CA ALA A 96 -27.60 -2.64 -20.12
C ALA A 96 -28.41 -3.09 -21.36
N THR A 97 -29.73 -3.23 -21.18
CA THR A 97 -30.66 -3.62 -22.25
C THR A 97 -31.13 -2.43 -23.09
N ASP A 98 -31.21 -1.24 -22.50
CA ASP A 98 -31.57 -0.01 -23.19
C ASP A 98 -30.39 0.58 -23.95
N ALA A 99 -30.58 0.93 -25.23
CA ALA A 99 -29.52 1.41 -26.10
C ALA A 99 -28.96 2.78 -25.70
N GLY A 100 -29.83 3.72 -25.28
CA GLY A 100 -29.40 5.05 -24.82
C GLY A 100 -28.60 4.98 -23.54
N ARG A 101 -29.08 4.18 -22.59
CA ARG A 101 -28.36 3.94 -21.33
C ARG A 101 -27.01 3.22 -21.56
N ARG A 102 -26.98 2.29 -22.50
CA ARG A 102 -25.73 1.61 -22.89
C ARG A 102 -24.72 2.59 -23.46
N ALA A 103 -25.12 3.48 -24.36
CA ALA A 103 -24.23 4.50 -24.94
C ALA A 103 -23.62 5.41 -23.86
N ALA A 104 -24.45 5.96 -22.97
CA ALA A 104 -23.98 6.79 -21.86
C ALA A 104 -23.04 6.05 -20.90
N LEU A 105 -23.26 4.75 -20.68
CA LEU A 105 -22.36 3.91 -19.86
C LEU A 105 -21.02 3.67 -20.58
N LEU A 106 -21.01 3.49 -21.90
CA LEU A 106 -19.80 3.28 -22.68
C LEU A 106 -18.88 4.50 -22.68
N ASP A 107 -19.45 5.72 -22.72
CA ASP A 107 -18.66 6.95 -22.58
C ASP A 107 -17.97 7.00 -21.21
N THR A 108 -18.69 6.61 -20.14
CA THR A 108 -18.12 6.51 -18.79
C THR A 108 -17.06 5.42 -18.69
N VAL A 109 -17.22 4.31 -19.39
CA VAL A 109 -16.23 3.22 -19.45
C VAL A 109 -14.92 3.72 -20.05
N ALA A 110 -14.97 4.43 -21.18
CA ALA A 110 -13.78 4.94 -21.84
C ALA A 110 -12.95 5.85 -20.91
N ALA A 111 -13.61 6.77 -20.20
CA ALA A 111 -12.92 7.63 -19.25
C ALA A 111 -12.25 6.85 -18.07
N HIS A 112 -12.92 5.81 -17.57
CA HIS A 112 -12.33 4.99 -16.49
C HIS A 112 -11.18 4.10 -16.99
N GLU A 113 -11.25 3.63 -18.21
CA GLU A 113 -10.17 2.84 -18.83
C GLU A 113 -8.95 3.71 -19.13
N GLU A 114 -9.15 4.95 -19.56
CA GLU A 114 -8.07 5.92 -19.74
C GLU A 114 -7.37 6.19 -18.40
N LEU A 115 -8.12 6.52 -17.35
CA LEU A 115 -7.58 6.75 -16.01
C LEU A 115 -6.82 5.51 -15.49
N ALA A 116 -7.38 4.32 -15.63
CA ALA A 116 -6.71 3.09 -15.22
C ALA A 116 -5.40 2.86 -16.00
N GLY A 117 -5.38 3.21 -17.28
CA GLY A 117 -4.17 3.16 -18.10
C GLY A 117 -3.11 4.18 -17.67
N GLU A 118 -3.52 5.37 -17.23
CA GLU A 118 -2.62 6.39 -16.68
C GLU A 118 -2.00 5.92 -15.36
N ASP A 119 -2.82 5.52 -14.40
CA ASP A 119 -2.37 5.03 -13.09
C ASP A 119 -1.39 3.85 -13.25
N GLN A 120 -1.65 2.95 -14.20
CA GLN A 120 -0.76 1.83 -14.48
C GLN A 120 0.59 2.30 -15.06
N ARG A 121 0.58 3.27 -16.00
CA ARG A 121 1.83 3.84 -16.53
C ARG A 121 2.64 4.54 -15.45
N GLU A 122 1.99 5.33 -14.59
CA GLU A 122 2.64 6.00 -13.46
C GLU A 122 3.26 4.99 -12.48
N LEU A 123 2.55 3.92 -12.16
CA LEU A 123 3.07 2.85 -11.32
C LEU A 123 4.32 2.21 -11.94
N HIS A 124 4.31 1.91 -13.24
CA HIS A 124 5.49 1.35 -13.91
C HIS A 124 6.67 2.32 -13.90
N ALA A 125 6.44 3.59 -14.22
CA ALA A 125 7.47 4.63 -14.16
C ALA A 125 8.04 4.81 -12.73
N PHE A 126 7.18 4.69 -11.71
CA PHE A 126 7.63 4.72 -10.32
C PHE A 126 8.54 3.53 -9.98
N ARG A 127 8.17 2.32 -10.42
CA ARG A 127 8.97 1.10 -10.25
C ARG A 127 10.33 1.19 -10.94
N ASP A 128 10.39 1.80 -12.11
CA ASP A 128 11.64 2.01 -12.84
C ASP A 128 12.56 2.96 -12.06
N ARG A 129 12.02 4.06 -11.52
CA ARG A 129 12.80 4.96 -10.62
C ARG A 129 13.31 4.25 -9.36
N MET A 130 12.54 3.31 -8.77
CA MET A 130 13.03 2.50 -7.66
C MET A 130 14.23 1.64 -8.08
N ARG A 131 14.17 0.99 -9.25
CA ARG A 131 15.28 0.18 -9.79
C ARG A 131 16.53 0.99 -10.09
N GLU A 132 16.37 2.19 -10.66
CA GLU A 132 17.47 3.13 -10.89
C GLU A 132 18.20 3.51 -9.60
N ARG A 133 17.49 3.52 -8.47
CA ARG A 133 18.07 3.70 -7.13
C ARG A 133 18.61 2.42 -6.49
N GLY A 134 18.67 1.32 -7.23
CA GLY A 134 19.13 0.02 -6.73
C GLY A 134 18.14 -0.70 -5.81
N LEU A 135 16.87 -0.26 -5.76
CA LEU A 135 15.83 -0.90 -4.97
C LEU A 135 15.12 -1.98 -5.80
N THR A 136 14.66 -3.03 -5.14
CA THR A 136 13.83 -4.08 -5.76
C THR A 136 12.36 -3.81 -5.43
N PRO A 137 11.54 -3.33 -6.39
CA PRO A 137 10.12 -3.12 -6.14
C PRO A 137 9.40 -4.44 -5.85
N PRO A 138 8.47 -4.48 -4.88
CA PRO A 138 7.66 -5.67 -4.60
C PRO A 138 6.94 -6.19 -5.85
N PRO A 139 6.61 -7.52 -5.92
CA PRO A 139 5.85 -8.05 -7.04
C PRO A 139 4.49 -7.37 -7.16
N LEU A 140 4.00 -7.22 -8.39
CA LEU A 140 2.66 -6.71 -8.64
C LEU A 140 1.63 -7.82 -8.48
N PRO A 141 0.41 -7.48 -8.03
CA PRO A 141 -0.73 -8.38 -8.13
C PRO A 141 -1.02 -8.79 -9.59
N ASP A 142 -1.52 -10.01 -9.78
CA ASP A 142 -1.85 -10.56 -11.11
C ASP A 142 -2.78 -9.65 -11.92
N GLU A 143 -3.67 -8.95 -11.23
CA GLU A 143 -4.63 -8.02 -11.83
C GLU A 143 -3.99 -6.83 -12.56
N LEU A 144 -2.74 -6.48 -12.25
CA LEU A 144 -1.96 -5.41 -12.89
C LEU A 144 -0.92 -5.93 -13.89
N GLY A 145 -1.06 -7.19 -14.33
CA GLY A 145 -0.14 -7.79 -15.29
C GLY A 145 1.18 -8.22 -14.67
N GLY A 146 1.16 -8.54 -13.39
CA GLY A 146 2.30 -9.14 -12.67
C GLY A 146 2.55 -10.59 -13.03
N GLY A 147 2.43 -10.96 -14.31
CA GLY A 147 2.88 -12.23 -14.86
C GLY A 147 4.41 -12.28 -14.95
N GLY A 148 5.11 -12.20 -13.82
CA GLY A 148 6.45 -12.73 -13.71
C GLY A 148 6.33 -14.26 -13.67
N PRO A 149 7.37 -15.00 -14.09
CA PRO A 149 7.32 -16.46 -14.11
C PRO A 149 6.95 -16.94 -12.70
N SER A 150 5.84 -17.67 -12.61
CA SER A 150 5.49 -18.44 -11.44
C SER A 150 6.75 -19.19 -11.03
N ALA A 151 7.18 -19.03 -9.79
CA ALA A 151 8.18 -19.88 -9.18
C ALA A 151 7.55 -21.29 -9.02
N GLU A 152 7.29 -21.95 -10.16
CA GLU A 152 7.05 -23.37 -10.21
C GLU A 152 8.40 -24.06 -10.13
N GLY A 153 8.60 -24.73 -9.02
CA GLY A 153 9.56 -25.82 -8.92
C GLY A 153 10.84 -25.48 -8.20
N GLN A 154 10.81 -25.52 -6.87
CA GLN A 154 11.85 -26.26 -6.12
C GLN A 154 11.16 -26.95 -4.95
N VAL A 155 10.90 -28.22 -5.19
CA VAL A 155 10.69 -29.25 -4.17
C VAL A 155 12.04 -29.60 -3.55
#